data_2800997a05523780a33ec2cba00c4034
#
_entry.id   2800997a05523780a33ec2cba00c4034
#
_cell.length_a   1.000
_cell.length_b   1.000
_cell.length_c   1.000
_cell.angle_alpha   90.00
_cell.angle_beta   90.00
_cell.angle_gamma   90.00
#
_symmetry.space_group_name_H-M   'P 1'
#
loop_
_entity.id
_entity.type
_entity.pdbx_description
1 polymer ?
#
loop_
_entity_poly.entity_id
_entity_poly.type
_entity_poly.pdbx_seq_one_letter_code
_entity_poly.pdbx_strand_id
1 'polypeptide(L)'
;MTDVNSKLTITRASRETETRAKTARRRPWAPPSRLDAPPAPPGYKHRWIRASAAGMEDRSNVAGRLREGYEFVRADEYPDFPAPTVDDGRHAGVISVGGLLLARIPEETVEERNAYYQSRASAQMEAADNELLKNNAHSTTRIERPNRRSSVSFGSPRSGVSQ
;
A
#
# COMPACT_ATOMS: atom_id res chain seq x y z
N MET A 1 -38.35 55.91 -48.39
CA MET A 1 -37.12 56.30 -47.66
C MET A 1 -37.21 55.81 -46.24
N THR A 2 -36.60 54.75 -45.94
CA THR A 2 -35.92 54.52 -44.65
C THR A 2 -35.39 53.09 -44.65
N ASP A 3 -34.10 53.03 -44.70
CA ASP A 3 -33.34 51.83 -44.60
C ASP A 3 -33.48 51.21 -43.20
N VAL A 4 -33.76 49.92 -43.15
CA VAL A 4 -33.56 49.14 -41.92
C VAL A 4 -32.55 48.05 -42.21
N ASN A 5 -31.28 48.40 -42.00
CA ASN A 5 -30.18 47.46 -42.02
C ASN A 5 -30.15 46.69 -40.72
N SER A 6 -30.89 45.59 -40.69
CA SER A 6 -30.83 44.65 -39.58
C SER A 6 -29.62 43.75 -39.71
N LYS A 7 -28.53 44.12 -39.05
CA LYS A 7 -27.34 43.27 -38.86
C LYS A 7 -27.72 42.04 -38.07
N LEU A 8 -27.89 40.91 -38.75
CA LEU A 8 -27.92 39.61 -38.15
C LEU A 8 -26.55 39.28 -37.57
N THR A 9 -26.42 39.52 -36.29
CA THR A 9 -25.22 39.07 -35.54
C THR A 9 -25.37 37.58 -35.36
N ILE A 10 -24.75 36.80 -36.21
CA ILE A 10 -24.63 35.35 -36.04
C ILE A 10 -23.66 35.13 -34.87
N THR A 11 -24.23 34.91 -33.69
CA THR A 11 -23.48 34.48 -32.51
C THR A 11 -22.96 33.07 -32.79
N ARG A 12 -21.69 33.00 -33.19
CA ARG A 12 -21.01 31.72 -33.37
C ARG A 12 -20.91 31.07 -32.00
N ALA A 13 -21.81 30.14 -31.72
CA ALA A 13 -21.75 29.32 -30.53
C ALA A 13 -20.38 28.66 -30.46
N SER A 14 -19.71 28.87 -29.37
CA SER A 14 -18.38 28.33 -29.12
C SER A 14 -18.46 26.80 -29.20
N ARG A 15 -17.77 26.21 -30.16
CA ARG A 15 -17.63 24.76 -30.36
C ARG A 15 -16.79 24.07 -29.28
N GLU A 16 -16.43 24.77 -28.21
CA GLU A 16 -15.46 24.26 -27.26
C GLU A 16 -16.03 23.51 -26.07
N THR A 17 -17.35 23.48 -25.89
CA THR A 17 -17.97 22.87 -24.72
C THR A 17 -18.49 21.44 -24.92
N GLU A 18 -18.60 20.96 -26.16
CA GLU A 18 -19.25 19.64 -26.40
C GLU A 18 -18.33 18.46 -26.70
N THR A 19 -17.02 18.62 -26.82
CA THR A 19 -16.16 17.54 -27.31
C THR A 19 -14.96 17.24 -26.43
N ARG A 20 -15.17 17.20 -25.12
CA ARG A 20 -14.28 16.42 -24.26
C ARG A 20 -15.09 15.73 -23.18
N ALA A 21 -16.01 14.87 -23.59
CA ALA A 21 -16.24 13.66 -22.81
C ALA A 21 -14.84 13.12 -22.51
N LYS A 22 -14.44 13.12 -21.22
CA LYS A 22 -13.15 12.59 -20.80
C LYS A 22 -13.14 11.13 -21.22
N THR A 23 -12.62 10.85 -22.41
CA THR A 23 -12.28 9.50 -22.81
C THR A 23 -11.33 9.03 -21.74
N ALA A 24 -11.81 8.17 -20.86
CA ALA A 24 -11.03 7.63 -19.78
C ALA A 24 -9.73 7.12 -20.42
N ARG A 25 -8.62 7.79 -20.17
CA ARG A 25 -7.33 7.41 -20.75
C ARG A 25 -7.14 5.95 -20.41
N ARG A 26 -7.13 5.10 -21.43
CA ARG A 26 -6.81 3.69 -21.26
C ARG A 26 -5.56 3.59 -20.40
N ARG A 27 -5.64 2.91 -19.28
CA ARG A 27 -4.46 2.67 -18.44
C ARG A 27 -3.39 2.00 -19.31
N PRO A 28 -2.15 2.47 -19.30
CA PRO A 28 -1.08 1.79 -20.00
C PRO A 28 -1.03 0.34 -19.52
N TRP A 29 -0.80 -0.58 -20.45
CA TRP A 29 -0.69 -1.99 -20.11
C TRP A 29 0.48 -2.17 -19.12
N ALA A 30 0.19 -2.84 -18.00
CA ALA A 30 1.18 -3.30 -17.04
C ALA A 30 0.94 -4.78 -16.79
N PRO A 31 1.99 -5.58 -16.57
CA PRO A 31 1.81 -6.98 -16.23
C PRO A 31 0.98 -7.08 -14.94
N PRO A 32 -0.02 -8.00 -14.90
CA PRO A 32 -0.82 -8.18 -13.69
C PRO A 32 0.06 -8.64 -12.53
N SER A 33 -0.21 -8.10 -11.36
CA SER A 33 0.47 -8.55 -10.14
C SER A 33 0.05 -9.99 -9.82
N ARG A 34 1.01 -10.82 -9.40
CA ARG A 34 0.68 -12.18 -8.94
C ARG A 34 -0.06 -12.18 -7.60
N LEU A 35 0.03 -11.08 -6.86
CA LEU A 35 -0.59 -10.92 -5.54
C LEU A 35 -1.70 -9.87 -5.58
N ASP A 36 -2.47 -9.83 -6.69
CA ASP A 36 -3.65 -8.99 -6.73
C ASP A 36 -4.64 -9.45 -5.66
N ALA A 37 -5.23 -8.48 -4.98
CA ALA A 37 -6.23 -8.71 -3.95
C ALA A 37 -7.45 -7.82 -4.23
N PRO A 38 -8.66 -8.26 -3.86
CA PRO A 38 -9.83 -7.40 -3.92
C PRO A 38 -9.65 -6.19 -3.02
N PRO A 39 -10.40 -5.10 -3.24
CA PRO A 39 -10.36 -3.94 -2.36
C PRO A 39 -10.79 -4.33 -0.94
N ALA A 40 -10.04 -3.86 0.06
CA ALA A 40 -10.41 -4.09 1.45
C ALA A 40 -11.68 -3.33 1.81
N PRO A 41 -12.54 -3.87 2.70
CA PRO A 41 -13.67 -3.14 3.25
C PRO A 41 -13.20 -1.87 3.99
N PRO A 42 -14.06 -0.83 4.12
CA PRO A 42 -13.74 0.36 4.89
C PRO A 42 -13.29 0.01 6.32
N GLY A 43 -12.20 0.60 6.79
CA GLY A 43 -11.64 0.36 8.11
C GLY A 43 -10.81 -0.91 8.25
N TYR A 44 -10.57 -1.64 7.16
CA TYR A 44 -9.74 -2.85 7.15
C TYR A 44 -8.59 -2.72 6.16
N LYS A 45 -7.50 -3.45 6.46
CA LYS A 45 -6.35 -3.63 5.55
C LYS A 45 -6.17 -5.10 5.22
N HIS A 46 -5.96 -5.40 3.94
CA HIS A 46 -5.61 -6.76 3.49
C HIS A 46 -4.12 -7.02 3.66
N ARG A 47 -3.80 -8.27 3.96
CA ARG A 47 -2.42 -8.76 4.04
C ARG A 47 -2.35 -10.23 3.60
N TRP A 48 -1.31 -10.54 2.85
CA TRP A 48 -0.95 -11.92 2.54
C TRP A 48 -0.18 -12.56 3.69
N ILE A 49 -0.64 -13.71 4.15
CA ILE A 49 -0.06 -14.48 5.25
C ILE A 49 0.48 -15.79 4.69
N ARG A 50 1.72 -16.10 4.95
CA ARG A 50 2.32 -17.36 4.52
C ARG A 50 1.72 -18.52 5.31
N ALA A 51 1.11 -19.45 4.60
CA ALA A 51 0.55 -20.70 5.14
C ALA A 51 1.41 -21.90 4.80
N SER A 52 2.15 -21.83 3.68
CA SER A 52 3.09 -22.89 3.32
C SER A 52 4.35 -22.32 2.66
N ALA A 53 5.46 -23.01 2.79
CA ALA A 53 6.70 -22.73 2.11
C ALA A 53 7.38 -24.03 1.72
N ALA A 54 7.82 -24.13 0.46
CA ALA A 54 8.51 -25.33 -0.06
C ALA A 54 7.72 -26.64 0.18
N GLY A 55 6.39 -26.60 0.08
CA GLY A 55 5.53 -27.76 0.29
C GLY A 55 5.23 -28.11 1.75
N MET A 56 5.80 -27.38 2.71
CA MET A 56 5.54 -27.59 4.14
C MET A 56 4.60 -26.51 4.70
N GLU A 57 3.64 -26.94 5.52
CA GLU A 57 2.73 -26.00 6.20
C GLU A 57 3.45 -25.22 7.31
N ASP A 58 3.23 -23.90 7.33
CA ASP A 58 3.71 -23.00 8.38
C ASP A 58 2.58 -22.67 9.38
N ARG A 59 2.20 -23.67 10.14
CA ARG A 59 1.11 -23.57 11.13
C ARG A 59 1.41 -22.54 12.22
N SER A 60 2.66 -22.38 12.57
CA SER A 60 3.08 -21.45 13.63
C SER A 60 2.86 -19.99 13.21
N ASN A 61 3.20 -19.64 11.97
CA ASN A 61 2.95 -18.32 11.43
C ASN A 61 1.46 -18.02 11.33
N VAL A 62 0.68 -18.95 10.78
CA VAL A 62 -0.78 -18.81 10.67
C VAL A 62 -1.42 -18.61 12.05
N ALA A 63 -1.08 -19.47 13.02
CA ALA A 63 -1.61 -19.35 14.38
C ALA A 63 -1.21 -18.04 15.07
N GLY A 64 0.03 -17.60 14.84
CA GLY A 64 0.50 -16.30 15.34
C GLY A 64 -0.34 -15.13 14.80
N ARG A 65 -0.60 -15.12 13.49
CA ARG A 65 -1.39 -14.06 12.86
C ARG A 65 -2.85 -14.06 13.30
N LEU A 66 -3.45 -15.22 13.45
CA LEU A 66 -4.82 -15.29 13.99
C LEU A 66 -4.91 -14.74 15.42
N ARG A 67 -3.90 -14.97 16.27
CA ARG A 67 -3.82 -14.37 17.60
C ARG A 67 -3.62 -12.85 17.59
N GLU A 68 -3.01 -12.32 16.52
CA GLU A 68 -2.88 -10.87 16.31
C GLU A 68 -4.19 -10.22 15.82
N GLY A 69 -5.27 -11.00 15.62
CA GLY A 69 -6.57 -10.49 15.17
C GLY A 69 -6.77 -10.48 13.66
N TYR A 70 -5.95 -11.22 12.91
CA TYR A 70 -6.20 -11.40 11.47
C TYR A 70 -7.34 -12.38 11.23
N GLU A 71 -8.20 -12.07 10.26
CA GLU A 71 -9.28 -12.91 9.76
C GLU A 71 -9.01 -13.27 8.30
N PHE A 72 -9.27 -14.53 7.92
CA PHE A 72 -9.10 -14.91 6.52
C PHE A 72 -10.23 -14.39 5.65
N VAL A 73 -9.87 -13.98 4.44
CA VAL A 73 -10.81 -13.47 3.43
C VAL A 73 -11.22 -14.63 2.53
N ARG A 74 -12.53 -14.85 2.41
CA ARG A 74 -13.10 -15.92 1.59
C ARG A 74 -13.50 -15.38 0.23
N ALA A 75 -13.45 -16.24 -0.78
CA ALA A 75 -13.85 -15.86 -2.14
C ALA A 75 -15.35 -15.53 -2.24
N ASP A 76 -16.18 -16.13 -1.42
CA ASP A 76 -17.63 -15.88 -1.37
C ASP A 76 -17.95 -14.41 -1.03
N GLU A 77 -17.05 -13.73 -0.32
CA GLU A 77 -17.19 -12.32 0.03
C GLU A 77 -16.96 -11.37 -1.19
N TYR A 78 -16.31 -11.88 -2.24
CA TYR A 78 -15.91 -11.11 -3.41
C TYR A 78 -16.26 -11.83 -4.72
N PRO A 79 -17.54 -11.99 -5.06
CA PRO A 79 -17.98 -12.75 -6.24
C PRO A 79 -17.47 -12.15 -7.57
N ASP A 80 -17.23 -10.84 -7.59
CA ASP A 80 -16.73 -10.11 -8.77
C ASP A 80 -15.22 -10.23 -8.97
N PHE A 81 -14.51 -10.83 -8.00
CA PHE A 81 -13.05 -10.96 -8.05
C PHE A 81 -12.65 -12.42 -8.26
N PRO A 82 -12.23 -12.80 -9.48
CA PRO A 82 -11.81 -14.17 -9.77
C PRO A 82 -10.44 -14.45 -9.13
N ALA A 83 -10.45 -14.94 -7.89
CA ALA A 83 -9.24 -15.30 -7.18
C ALA A 83 -9.08 -16.81 -7.07
N PRO A 84 -7.87 -17.35 -7.14
CA PRO A 84 -7.61 -18.73 -6.77
C PRO A 84 -7.89 -18.93 -5.28
N THR A 85 -8.48 -20.07 -4.96
CA THR A 85 -8.86 -20.44 -3.59
C THR A 85 -8.15 -21.71 -3.15
N VAL A 86 -8.17 -21.96 -1.86
CA VAL A 86 -7.81 -23.28 -1.33
C VAL A 86 -9.01 -24.21 -1.55
N ASP A 87 -8.80 -25.32 -2.26
CA ASP A 87 -9.89 -26.25 -2.59
C ASP A 87 -10.28 -27.12 -1.38
N ASP A 88 -9.28 -27.60 -0.63
CA ASP A 88 -9.48 -28.57 0.45
C ASP A 88 -8.78 -28.19 1.76
N GLY A 89 -9.27 -28.76 2.87
CA GLY A 89 -8.62 -28.68 4.16
C GLY A 89 -9.14 -27.54 5.05
N ARG A 90 -8.34 -27.17 6.05
CA ARG A 90 -8.73 -26.23 7.11
C ARG A 90 -9.08 -24.83 6.60
N HIS A 91 -8.52 -24.42 5.47
CA HIS A 91 -8.65 -23.09 4.89
C HIS A 91 -9.41 -23.12 3.56
N ALA A 92 -10.26 -24.13 3.34
CA ALA A 92 -11.07 -24.24 2.14
C ALA A 92 -11.91 -22.96 1.89
N GLY A 93 -11.93 -22.49 0.64
CA GLY A 93 -12.64 -21.28 0.22
C GLY A 93 -11.93 -19.95 0.56
N VAL A 94 -10.77 -20.00 1.21
CA VAL A 94 -9.96 -18.80 1.45
C VAL A 94 -9.18 -18.45 0.18
N ILE A 95 -9.10 -17.15 -0.14
CA ILE A 95 -8.31 -16.68 -1.27
C ILE A 95 -6.84 -16.97 -1.03
N SER A 96 -6.19 -17.66 -1.98
CA SER A 96 -4.80 -18.10 -1.82
C SER A 96 -4.00 -17.97 -3.11
N VAL A 97 -2.72 -17.65 -2.99
CA VAL A 97 -1.78 -17.60 -4.10
C VAL A 97 -0.43 -18.13 -3.64
N GLY A 98 0.02 -19.25 -4.25
CA GLY A 98 1.39 -19.76 -4.04
C GLY A 98 1.77 -20.03 -2.57
N GLY A 99 0.83 -20.55 -1.77
CA GLY A 99 1.07 -20.83 -0.35
C GLY A 99 0.86 -19.64 0.58
N LEU A 100 0.36 -18.53 0.04
CA LEU A 100 -0.08 -17.37 0.81
C LEU A 100 -1.60 -17.36 0.92
N LEU A 101 -2.14 -17.02 2.09
CA LEU A 101 -3.57 -16.82 2.33
C LEU A 101 -3.85 -15.33 2.48
N LEU A 102 -4.94 -14.86 1.88
CA LEU A 102 -5.39 -13.49 2.07
C LEU A 102 -6.10 -13.36 3.42
N ALA A 103 -5.72 -12.37 4.18
CA ALA A 103 -6.35 -12.03 5.45
C ALA A 103 -6.58 -10.53 5.56
N ARG A 104 -7.52 -10.15 6.41
CA ARG A 104 -7.83 -8.77 6.75
C ARG A 104 -7.60 -8.52 8.23
N ILE A 105 -7.38 -7.27 8.59
CA ILE A 105 -7.23 -6.82 9.96
C ILE A 105 -7.80 -5.39 10.05
N PRO A 106 -8.40 -4.97 11.18
CA PRO A 106 -8.79 -3.59 11.39
C PRO A 106 -7.60 -2.63 11.26
N GLU A 107 -7.82 -1.49 10.62
CA GLU A 107 -6.77 -0.49 10.40
C GLU A 107 -6.21 0.04 11.72
N GLU A 108 -7.08 0.25 12.71
CA GLU A 108 -6.71 0.66 14.08
C GLU A 108 -5.68 -0.28 14.71
N THR A 109 -5.88 -1.59 14.61
CA THR A 109 -4.93 -2.58 15.14
C THR A 109 -3.57 -2.51 14.43
N VAL A 110 -3.57 -2.17 13.13
CA VAL A 110 -2.31 -1.97 12.38
C VAL A 110 -1.59 -0.73 12.90
N GLU A 111 -2.30 0.34 13.16
CA GLU A 111 -1.74 1.60 13.67
C GLU A 111 -1.19 1.42 15.09
N GLU A 112 -1.93 0.80 15.98
CA GLU A 112 -1.49 0.49 17.35
C GLU A 112 -0.23 -0.37 17.34
N ARG A 113 -0.20 -1.41 16.52
CA ARG A 113 0.97 -2.27 16.38
C ARG A 113 2.18 -1.50 15.86
N ASN A 114 1.98 -0.65 14.85
CA ASN A 114 3.07 0.15 14.30
C ASN A 114 3.60 1.14 15.33
N ALA A 115 2.72 1.81 16.08
CA ALA A 115 3.08 2.71 17.16
C ALA A 115 3.88 1.98 18.25
N TYR A 116 3.44 0.78 18.65
CA TYR A 116 4.15 -0.05 19.62
C TYR A 116 5.58 -0.39 19.19
N TYR A 117 5.75 -0.87 17.95
CA TYR A 117 7.09 -1.24 17.46
C TYR A 117 7.97 -0.01 17.21
N GLN A 118 7.40 1.10 16.75
CA GLN A 118 8.13 2.38 16.62
C GLN A 118 8.61 2.89 17.97
N SER A 119 7.75 2.90 18.97
CA SER A 119 8.10 3.28 20.35
C SER A 119 9.21 2.39 20.92
N ARG A 120 9.09 1.08 20.72
CA ARG A 120 10.11 0.13 21.17
C ARG A 120 11.46 0.34 20.45
N ALA A 121 11.43 0.56 19.14
CA ALA A 121 12.64 0.80 18.36
C ALA A 121 13.31 2.12 18.77
N SER A 122 12.52 3.19 18.98
CA SER A 122 13.08 4.47 19.44
C SER A 122 13.70 4.36 20.84
N ALA A 123 13.06 3.65 21.76
CA ALA A 123 13.59 3.43 23.10
C ALA A 123 14.91 2.62 23.07
N GLN A 124 15.00 1.60 22.21
CA GLN A 124 16.24 0.84 22.03
C GLN A 124 17.37 1.70 21.45
N MET A 125 17.06 2.55 20.46
CA MET A 125 18.03 3.48 19.88
C MET A 125 18.51 4.50 20.91
N GLU A 126 17.61 5.06 21.71
CA GLU A 126 17.95 5.99 22.76
C GLU A 126 18.82 5.35 23.85
N ALA A 127 18.51 4.11 24.25
CA ALA A 127 19.31 3.37 25.19
C ALA A 127 20.74 3.13 24.68
N ALA A 128 20.89 2.76 23.40
CA ALA A 128 22.20 2.57 22.76
C ALA A 128 22.99 3.89 22.66
N ASP A 129 22.31 5.00 22.34
CA ASP A 129 22.96 6.32 22.29
C ASP A 129 23.42 6.79 23.68
N ASN A 130 22.59 6.54 24.69
CA ASN A 130 22.93 6.88 26.08
C ASN A 130 24.14 6.04 26.59
N GLU A 131 24.20 4.76 26.23
CA GLU A 131 25.34 3.92 26.55
C GLU A 131 26.62 4.39 25.85
N LEU A 132 26.52 4.73 24.55
CA LEU A 132 27.63 5.31 23.80
C LEU A 132 28.12 6.61 24.44
N LEU A 133 27.25 7.50 24.86
CA LEU A 133 27.62 8.75 25.50
C LEU A 133 28.24 8.55 26.88
N LYS A 134 27.80 7.57 27.67
CA LYS A 134 28.42 7.20 28.95
C LYS A 134 29.82 6.71 28.75
N ASN A 135 30.06 5.80 27.78
CA ASN A 135 31.39 5.26 27.48
C ASN A 135 32.30 6.35 26.92
N ASN A 136 31.74 7.33 26.22
CA ASN A 136 32.48 8.46 25.67
C ASN A 136 33.01 9.44 26.74
N ALA A 137 32.37 9.50 27.92
CA ALA A 137 32.80 10.38 28.99
C ALA A 137 34.22 10.02 29.53
N HIS A 138 34.69 8.77 29.32
CA HIS A 138 35.99 8.27 29.71
C HIS A 138 36.97 8.16 28.53
N SER A 139 36.56 8.55 27.32
CA SER A 139 37.41 8.45 26.11
C SER A 139 38.19 9.74 25.89
N THR A 140 39.43 9.60 25.43
CA THR A 140 40.31 10.72 25.03
C THR A 140 39.79 11.41 23.76
N THR A 141 39.01 10.70 22.94
CA THR A 141 38.41 11.21 21.71
C THR A 141 36.90 11.36 21.93
N ARG A 142 36.42 12.60 21.93
CA ARG A 142 35.01 12.89 22.16
C ARG A 142 34.19 12.54 20.91
N ILE A 143 33.27 11.59 21.04
CA ILE A 143 32.33 11.23 19.98
C ILE A 143 31.11 12.14 20.14
N GLU A 144 30.75 12.88 19.09
CA GLU A 144 29.50 13.66 19.07
C GLU A 144 28.30 12.73 18.92
N ARG A 145 27.09 13.25 19.28
CA ARG A 145 25.86 12.50 19.11
C ARG A 145 25.73 12.03 17.65
N PRO A 146 25.49 10.73 17.41
CA PRO A 146 25.38 10.21 16.05
C PRO A 146 24.21 10.88 15.32
N ASN A 147 24.48 11.56 14.23
CA ASN A 147 23.46 12.15 13.38
C ASN A 147 22.94 11.07 12.43
N ARG A 148 21.82 10.46 12.79
CA ARG A 148 21.20 9.39 12.00
C ARG A 148 20.18 9.99 11.05
N ARG A 149 20.51 10.06 9.76
CA ARG A 149 19.55 10.38 8.70
C ARG A 149 19.36 9.16 7.82
N SER A 150 18.13 8.68 7.74
CA SER A 150 17.73 7.69 6.76
C SER A 150 16.85 8.38 5.72
N SER A 151 17.25 8.36 4.45
CA SER A 151 16.42 8.83 3.35
C SER A 151 16.26 7.71 2.34
N VAL A 152 15.00 7.37 2.03
CA VAL A 152 14.67 6.43 0.95
C VAL A 152 14.13 7.26 -0.20
N SER A 153 14.87 7.33 -1.31
CA SER A 153 14.39 7.93 -2.54
C SER A 153 13.91 6.82 -3.48
N PHE A 154 12.61 6.74 -3.71
CA PHE A 154 12.06 5.93 -4.80
C PHE A 154 12.22 6.74 -6.09
N GLY A 155 13.11 6.28 -6.97
CA GLY A 155 13.32 6.70 -8.34
C GLY A 155 12.77 8.07 -8.73
N SER A 156 13.58 9.11 -8.72
CA SER A 156 13.22 10.39 -9.33
C SER A 156 12.91 10.13 -10.82
N PRO A 157 11.80 10.63 -11.37
CA PRO A 157 11.61 10.59 -12.80
C PRO A 157 12.78 11.36 -13.43
N ARG A 158 13.57 10.68 -14.28
CA ARG A 158 14.59 11.32 -15.09
C ARG A 158 13.93 12.46 -15.85
N SER A 159 14.16 13.69 -15.44
CA SER A 159 13.89 14.87 -16.25
C SER A 159 14.76 14.75 -17.49
N GLY A 160 14.12 14.43 -18.62
CA GLY A 160 14.77 14.38 -19.92
C GLY A 160 15.39 15.76 -20.19
N VAL A 161 16.70 15.76 -20.34
CA VAL A 161 17.46 16.90 -20.87
C VAL A 161 17.05 17.02 -22.33
N SER A 162 16.26 18.04 -22.65
CA SER A 162 16.10 18.54 -24.03
C SER A 162 17.39 19.24 -24.43
N GLN A 163 18.04 18.71 -25.45
CA GLN A 163 18.88 19.49 -26.32
C GLN A 163 18.04 20.04 -27.45
#